data_0f0d50bdf27a17547b7b8b5377c322c0
#
_entry.id   0f0d50bdf27a17547b7b8b5377c322c0
#
_cell.length_a   1.000
_cell.length_b   1.000
_cell.length_c   1.000
_cell.angle_alpha   90.00
_cell.angle_beta   90.00
_cell.angle_gamma   90.00
#
_symmetry.space_group_name_H-M   'P 1'
#
loop_
_entity.id
_entity.type
_entity.pdbx_description
1 polymer ?
#
loop_
_entity_poly.entity_id
_entity_poly.type
_entity_poly.pdbx_seq_one_letter_code
_entity_poly.pdbx_strand_id
1 'polypeptide(L)'
;MNKLYILFAFLGCILALVLHVPLAWFSNGVIQKYSFEKIDASGTLWDGHLWNLQDLGNVHIKLDIKNYLENKLPISFKTISSSMIISGDASQTQFKNINFIGQISKLPSRDGRLQDLKGQVVINFDEFFWEEQVCIS
;
A
#
# COMPACT_ATOMS: atom_id res chain seq x y z
N MET A 1 21.26 -25.94 -31.39
CA MET A 1 21.56 -25.60 -29.99
C MET A 1 21.46 -24.10 -29.70
N ASN A 2 21.88 -23.21 -30.58
CA ASN A 2 21.90 -21.75 -30.30
C ASN A 2 20.53 -21.09 -30.07
N LYS A 3 19.46 -21.57 -30.70
CA LYS A 3 18.11 -20.97 -30.58
C LYS A 3 17.51 -21.14 -29.14
N LEU A 4 17.81 -22.25 -28.50
CA LEU A 4 17.32 -22.56 -27.16
C LEU A 4 17.99 -21.63 -26.12
N TYR A 5 19.28 -21.38 -26.23
CA TYR A 5 20.00 -20.47 -25.35
C TYR A 5 19.50 -19.01 -25.49
N ILE A 6 19.21 -18.59 -26.72
CA ILE A 6 18.66 -17.25 -26.98
C ILE A 6 17.28 -17.12 -26.34
N LEU A 7 16.43 -18.15 -26.43
CA LEU A 7 15.11 -18.17 -25.80
C LEU A 7 15.22 -18.04 -24.25
N PHE A 8 16.13 -18.85 -23.63
CA PHE A 8 16.34 -18.76 -22.18
C PHE A 8 16.92 -17.42 -21.74
N ALA A 9 17.86 -16.87 -22.50
CA ALA A 9 18.42 -15.56 -22.22
C ALA A 9 17.33 -14.46 -22.30
N PHE A 10 16.49 -14.51 -23.31
CA PHE A 10 15.38 -13.56 -23.49
C PHE A 10 14.33 -13.69 -22.36
N LEU A 11 13.96 -14.92 -21.99
CA LEU A 11 13.05 -15.18 -20.87
C LEU A 11 13.61 -14.68 -19.53
N GLY A 12 14.91 -14.93 -19.31
CA GLY A 12 15.63 -14.43 -18.12
C GLY A 12 15.66 -12.90 -18.06
N CYS A 13 15.86 -12.24 -19.19
CA CYS A 13 15.84 -10.78 -19.28
C CYS A 13 14.45 -10.21 -18.97
N ILE A 14 13.39 -10.81 -19.51
CA ILE A 14 12.00 -10.42 -19.21
C ILE A 14 11.72 -10.60 -17.71
N LEU A 15 12.10 -11.74 -17.13
CA LEU A 15 11.91 -12.01 -15.72
C LEU A 15 12.64 -10.98 -14.84
N ALA A 16 13.88 -10.67 -15.19
CA ALA A 16 14.66 -9.65 -14.48
C ALA A 16 14.00 -8.27 -14.57
N LEU A 17 13.48 -7.88 -15.73
CA LEU A 17 12.74 -6.62 -15.91
C LEU A 17 11.49 -6.59 -15.04
N VAL A 18 10.69 -7.66 -15.03
CA VAL A 18 9.47 -7.74 -14.21
C VAL A 18 9.79 -7.64 -12.71
N LEU A 19 10.86 -8.32 -12.26
CA LEU A 19 11.26 -8.28 -10.85
C LEU A 19 11.78 -6.91 -10.39
N HIS A 20 12.31 -6.10 -11.31
CA HIS A 20 12.91 -4.80 -11.00
C HIS A 20 12.05 -3.60 -11.44
N VAL A 21 10.77 -3.82 -11.76
CA VAL A 21 9.87 -2.71 -12.15
C VAL A 21 9.81 -1.67 -11.04
N PRO A 22 10.23 -0.41 -11.31
CA PRO A 22 10.20 0.64 -10.29
C PRO A 22 8.78 1.04 -9.91
N LEU A 23 8.51 1.16 -8.62
CA LEU A 23 7.20 1.63 -8.11
C LEU A 23 6.87 3.04 -8.64
N ALA A 24 7.88 3.88 -8.85
CA ALA A 24 7.73 5.25 -9.36
C ALA A 24 7.00 5.33 -10.71
N TRP A 25 7.08 4.33 -11.56
CA TRP A 25 6.36 4.32 -12.85
C TRP A 25 4.85 4.26 -12.66
N PHE A 26 4.39 3.52 -11.65
CA PHE A 26 2.96 3.40 -11.33
C PHE A 26 2.46 4.58 -10.51
N SER A 27 3.27 5.09 -9.60
CA SER A 27 2.89 6.23 -8.76
C SER A 27 2.60 7.48 -9.60
N ASN A 28 3.36 7.75 -10.66
CA ASN A 28 3.12 8.88 -11.56
C ASN A 28 1.74 8.83 -12.22
N GLY A 29 1.26 7.66 -12.62
CA GLY A 29 -0.08 7.49 -13.20
C GLY A 29 -1.19 7.76 -12.18
N VAL A 30 -1.01 7.33 -10.94
CA VAL A 30 -1.95 7.56 -9.83
C VAL A 30 -1.97 9.03 -9.42
N ILE A 31 -0.80 9.68 -9.32
CA ILE A 31 -0.67 11.10 -8.99
C ILE A 31 -1.43 11.96 -10.01
N GLN A 32 -1.26 11.69 -11.30
CA GLN A 32 -1.96 12.44 -12.35
C GLN A 32 -3.47 12.27 -12.28
N LYS A 33 -3.96 11.07 -11.96
CA LYS A 33 -5.39 10.77 -11.91
C LYS A 33 -6.10 11.40 -10.71
N TYR A 34 -5.44 11.48 -9.56
CA TYR A 34 -6.06 11.91 -8.30
C TYR A 34 -5.58 13.26 -7.80
N SER A 35 -4.79 14.01 -8.59
CA SER A 35 -4.28 15.35 -8.26
C SER A 35 -3.57 15.43 -6.89
N PHE A 36 -2.90 14.36 -6.49
CA PHE A 36 -2.07 14.39 -5.28
C PHE A 36 -0.86 15.31 -5.49
N GLU A 37 -0.53 16.10 -4.50
CA GLU A 37 0.74 16.81 -4.45
C GLU A 37 1.89 15.79 -4.42
N LYS A 38 3.08 16.21 -4.88
CA LYS A 38 4.30 15.39 -5.02
C LYS A 38 4.38 14.20 -4.05
N ILE A 39 4.07 12.99 -4.55
CA ILE A 39 4.35 11.75 -3.87
C ILE A 39 5.69 11.24 -4.39
N ASP A 40 6.64 11.03 -3.50
CA ASP A 40 7.90 10.39 -3.83
C ASP A 40 7.76 8.88 -3.65
N ALA A 41 8.18 8.12 -4.65
CA ALA A 41 8.14 6.67 -4.61
C ALA A 41 9.53 6.08 -4.77
N SER A 42 9.85 5.06 -3.98
CA SER A 42 11.10 4.32 -4.05
C SER A 42 10.87 2.83 -3.96
N GLY A 43 11.86 2.05 -4.41
CA GLY A 43 11.75 0.59 -4.43
C GLY A 43 11.09 0.05 -5.68
N THR A 44 10.65 -1.20 -5.60
CA THR A 44 10.02 -1.95 -6.69
C THR A 44 8.51 -2.08 -6.49
N LEU A 45 7.82 -2.59 -7.51
CA LEU A 45 6.39 -2.92 -7.41
C LEU A 45 6.12 -3.97 -6.31
N TRP A 46 7.09 -4.84 -6.03
CA TRP A 46 6.98 -5.93 -5.06
C TRP A 46 7.26 -5.52 -3.63
N ASP A 47 8.14 -4.53 -3.46
CA ASP A 47 8.53 -3.98 -2.16
C ASP A 47 8.89 -2.52 -2.35
N GLY A 48 7.99 -1.63 -1.99
CA GLY A 48 8.11 -0.21 -2.27
C GLY A 48 7.64 0.68 -1.13
N HIS A 49 8.12 1.90 -1.17
CA HIS A 49 7.81 2.95 -0.21
C HIS A 49 7.27 4.16 -0.94
N LEU A 50 6.19 4.72 -0.42
CA LEU A 50 5.61 5.99 -0.81
C LEU A 50 5.85 6.99 0.31
N TRP A 51 6.36 8.17 -0.03
CA TRP A 51 6.69 9.24 0.89
C TRP A 51 5.79 10.45 0.65
N ASN A 52 5.61 11.27 1.68
CA ASN A 52 4.84 12.53 1.60
C ASN A 52 3.35 12.35 1.26
N LEU A 53 2.74 11.28 1.71
CA LEU A 53 1.29 11.10 1.61
C LEU A 53 0.58 11.92 2.70
N GLN A 54 0.60 13.24 2.62
CA GLN A 54 -0.14 14.13 3.54
C GLN A 54 -0.27 13.55 4.97
N ASP A 55 -1.50 13.32 5.43
CA ASP A 55 -1.80 12.84 6.79
C ASP A 55 -1.36 11.39 7.04
N LEU A 56 -1.20 10.58 6.00
CA LEU A 56 -0.76 9.19 6.11
C LEU A 56 0.74 9.03 6.34
N GLY A 57 1.54 10.07 6.02
CA GLY A 57 2.99 10.03 6.17
C GLY A 57 3.67 9.10 5.16
N ASN A 58 4.44 8.14 5.66
CA ASN A 58 5.17 7.19 4.82
C ASN A 58 4.45 5.85 4.77
N VAL A 59 4.24 5.33 3.57
CA VAL A 59 3.54 4.06 3.34
C VAL A 59 4.50 3.06 2.73
N HIS A 60 4.70 1.95 3.40
CA HIS A 60 5.38 0.78 2.88
C HIS A 60 4.37 -0.20 2.32
N ILE A 61 4.55 -0.62 1.08
CA ILE A 61 3.69 -1.56 0.38
C ILE A 61 4.53 -2.75 -0.06
N LYS A 62 4.08 -3.94 0.28
CA LYS A 62 4.70 -5.19 -0.15
C LYS A 62 3.68 -6.05 -0.87
N LEU A 63 4.02 -6.48 -2.07
CA LEU A 63 3.18 -7.37 -2.88
C LEU A 63 3.80 -8.76 -2.88
N ASP A 64 3.05 -9.75 -2.40
CA ASP A 64 3.48 -11.15 -2.29
C ASP A 64 2.76 -12.02 -3.33
N ILE A 65 3.50 -12.39 -4.37
CA ILE A 65 2.99 -13.25 -5.46
C ILE A 65 2.57 -14.62 -4.92
N LYS A 66 3.27 -15.15 -3.91
CA LYS A 66 2.94 -16.46 -3.35
C LYS A 66 1.56 -16.43 -2.72
N ASN A 67 1.26 -15.37 -1.95
CA ASN A 67 -0.06 -15.18 -1.37
C ASN A 67 -1.15 -15.04 -2.45
N TYR A 68 -0.84 -14.34 -3.54
CA TYR A 68 -1.76 -14.24 -4.68
C TYR A 68 -2.09 -15.61 -5.29
N LEU A 69 -1.08 -16.47 -5.50
CA LEU A 69 -1.27 -17.83 -6.05
C LEU A 69 -2.00 -18.77 -5.08
N GLU A 70 -1.89 -18.55 -3.79
CA GLU A 70 -2.57 -19.31 -2.75
C GLU A 70 -3.99 -18.77 -2.41
N ASN A 71 -4.53 -17.83 -3.20
CA ASN A 71 -5.78 -17.11 -2.95
C ASN A 71 -5.83 -16.42 -1.57
N LYS A 72 -4.67 -16.00 -1.07
CA LYS A 72 -4.54 -15.16 0.12
C LYS A 72 -4.44 -13.69 -0.29
N LEU A 73 -4.49 -12.80 0.70
CA LEU A 73 -4.34 -11.37 0.47
C LEU A 73 -2.91 -11.05 -0.02
N PRO A 74 -2.75 -10.52 -1.25
CA PRO A 74 -1.43 -10.36 -1.85
C PRO A 74 -0.70 -9.09 -1.43
N ILE A 75 -1.40 -8.13 -0.87
CA ILE A 75 -0.86 -6.80 -0.56
C ILE A 75 -0.80 -6.63 0.94
N SER A 76 0.40 -6.46 1.49
CA SER A 76 0.60 -6.01 2.86
C SER A 76 1.02 -4.55 2.83
N PHE A 77 0.44 -3.73 3.71
CA PHE A 77 0.77 -2.33 3.81
C PHE A 77 1.03 -1.92 5.26
N LYS A 78 1.91 -0.94 5.42
CA LYS A 78 2.19 -0.31 6.71
C LYS A 78 2.41 1.18 6.52
N THR A 79 1.62 1.99 7.18
CA THR A 79 1.81 3.44 7.19
C THR A 79 2.42 3.86 8.53
N ILE A 80 3.32 4.82 8.47
CA ILE A 80 3.94 5.41 9.67
C ILE A 80 3.91 6.92 9.51
N SER A 81 3.11 7.57 10.34
CA SER A 81 3.11 9.03 10.45
C SER A 81 3.49 9.46 11.87
N SER A 82 3.60 10.76 12.09
CA SER A 82 3.88 11.32 13.43
C SER A 82 2.76 11.09 14.45
N SER A 83 1.54 10.81 13.98
CA SER A 83 0.33 10.69 14.79
C SER A 83 -0.22 9.28 14.87
N MET A 84 0.06 8.43 13.85
CA MET A 84 -0.56 7.11 13.76
C MET A 84 0.31 6.10 13.01
N ILE A 85 0.07 4.84 13.31
CA ILE A 85 0.60 3.68 12.58
C ILE A 85 -0.61 2.86 12.14
N ILE A 86 -0.70 2.54 10.86
CA ILE A 86 -1.73 1.65 10.32
C ILE A 86 -1.02 0.54 9.59
N SER A 87 -1.42 -0.69 9.80
CA SER A 87 -0.92 -1.85 9.05
C SER A 87 -2.05 -2.82 8.77
N GLY A 88 -1.90 -3.61 7.72
CA GLY A 88 -2.88 -4.60 7.35
C GLY A 88 -2.54 -5.28 6.04
N ASP A 89 -3.40 -6.23 5.67
CA ASP A 89 -3.34 -6.97 4.43
C ASP A 89 -4.55 -6.63 3.57
N ALA A 90 -4.36 -6.52 2.26
CA ALA A 90 -5.39 -6.08 1.34
C ALA A 90 -5.45 -6.94 0.07
N SER A 91 -6.65 -7.01 -0.51
CA SER A 91 -6.91 -7.45 -1.88
C SER A 91 -7.83 -6.44 -2.57
N GLN A 92 -8.32 -6.75 -3.75
CA GLN A 92 -9.23 -5.86 -4.48
C GLN A 92 -10.57 -5.62 -3.75
N THR A 93 -11.02 -6.58 -2.95
CA THR A 93 -12.35 -6.55 -2.31
C THR A 93 -12.34 -6.74 -0.81
N GLN A 94 -11.16 -6.97 -0.22
CA GLN A 94 -11.06 -7.39 1.17
C GLN A 94 -9.84 -6.80 1.86
N PHE A 95 -10.02 -6.41 3.11
CA PHE A 95 -8.95 -6.05 4.03
C PHE A 95 -8.99 -6.98 5.23
N LYS A 96 -7.80 -7.43 5.70
CA LYS A 96 -7.65 -8.26 6.90
C LYS A 96 -6.57 -7.73 7.81
N ASN A 97 -6.66 -8.12 9.09
CA ASN A 97 -5.66 -7.82 10.10
C ASN A 97 -5.30 -6.33 10.18
N ILE A 98 -6.31 -5.46 10.01
CA ILE A 98 -6.07 -4.03 10.09
C ILE A 98 -5.82 -3.67 11.54
N ASN A 99 -4.63 -3.13 11.79
CA ASN A 99 -4.22 -2.63 13.09
C ASN A 99 -3.96 -1.13 12.98
N PHE A 100 -4.71 -0.35 13.74
CA PHE A 100 -4.54 1.09 13.87
C PHE A 100 -4.04 1.42 15.27
N ILE A 101 -2.94 2.16 15.35
CA ILE A 101 -2.38 2.68 16.60
C ILE A 101 -2.19 4.18 16.43
N GLY A 102 -2.86 4.98 17.23
CA GLY A 102 -2.76 6.43 17.15
C GLY A 102 -2.70 7.11 18.52
N GLN A 103 -2.03 8.27 18.57
CA GLN A 103 -2.04 9.14 19.75
C GLN A 103 -3.22 10.09 19.65
N ILE A 104 -4.12 10.11 20.65
CA ILE A 104 -5.35 10.91 20.62
C ILE A 104 -5.04 12.39 20.41
N SER A 105 -4.05 12.93 21.12
CA SER A 105 -3.66 14.34 21.03
C SER A 105 -3.12 14.77 19.66
N LYS A 106 -2.71 13.82 18.81
CA LYS A 106 -2.15 14.07 17.48
C LYS A 106 -3.08 13.71 16.35
N LEU A 107 -4.26 13.14 16.64
CA LEU A 107 -5.24 12.84 15.62
C LEU A 107 -5.84 14.13 15.06
N PRO A 108 -6.05 14.21 13.74
CA PRO A 108 -6.68 15.37 13.13
C PRO A 108 -8.10 15.54 13.68
N SER A 109 -8.36 16.64 14.36
CA SER A 109 -9.70 16.99 14.83
C SER A 109 -10.08 18.39 14.37
N ARG A 110 -11.30 18.54 13.86
CA ARG A 110 -11.81 19.85 13.42
C ARG A 110 -11.93 20.85 14.58
N ASP A 111 -12.18 20.39 15.78
CA ASP A 111 -12.53 21.24 16.92
C ASP A 111 -11.38 21.46 17.92
N GLY A 112 -10.19 20.89 17.67
CA GLY A 112 -9.04 21.00 18.57
C GLY A 112 -9.22 20.33 19.96
N ARG A 113 -10.42 19.84 20.27
CA ARG A 113 -10.75 19.29 21.60
C ARG A 113 -9.98 18.03 21.97
N LEU A 114 -9.45 17.30 20.96
CA LEU A 114 -8.66 16.09 21.20
C LEU A 114 -7.23 16.39 21.63
N GLN A 115 -6.75 17.62 21.44
CA GLN A 115 -5.36 18.00 21.77
C GLN A 115 -5.05 17.94 23.26
N ASP A 116 -6.06 18.18 24.10
CA ASP A 116 -5.92 18.14 25.57
C ASP A 116 -6.02 16.71 26.12
N LEU A 117 -6.48 15.75 25.31
CA LEU A 117 -6.61 14.36 25.71
C LEU A 117 -5.28 13.63 25.54
N LYS A 118 -4.79 13.01 26.61
CA LYS A 118 -3.62 12.14 26.59
C LYS A 118 -4.06 10.69 26.52
N GLY A 119 -3.52 9.95 25.57
CA GLY A 119 -3.81 8.52 25.45
C GLY A 119 -3.45 7.97 24.08
N GLN A 120 -3.58 6.67 23.97
CA GLN A 120 -3.36 5.92 22.75
C GLN A 120 -4.66 5.18 22.38
N VAL A 121 -5.04 5.25 21.12
CA VAL A 121 -6.13 4.46 20.56
C VAL A 121 -5.52 3.29 19.82
N VAL A 122 -5.98 2.09 20.12
CA VAL A 122 -5.64 0.86 19.38
C VAL A 122 -6.94 0.27 18.87
N ILE A 123 -7.04 0.11 17.56
CA ILE A 123 -8.21 -0.47 16.90
C ILE A 123 -7.72 -1.61 16.03
N ASN A 124 -8.30 -2.78 16.23
CA ASN A 124 -8.01 -3.97 15.45
C ASN A 124 -9.29 -4.40 14.73
N PHE A 125 -9.19 -4.57 13.42
CA PHE A 125 -10.23 -5.15 12.59
C PHE A 125 -9.71 -6.45 12.01
N ASP A 126 -10.41 -7.55 12.25
CA ASP A 126 -9.99 -8.86 11.74
C ASP A 126 -10.27 -8.96 10.25
N GLU A 127 -11.41 -8.45 9.80
CA GLU A 127 -11.84 -8.57 8.41
C GLU A 127 -12.81 -7.45 8.02
N PHE A 128 -12.61 -6.87 6.84
CA PHE A 128 -13.49 -5.87 6.24
C PHE A 128 -13.64 -6.15 4.75
N PHE A 129 -14.89 -6.24 4.28
CA PHE A 129 -15.22 -6.43 2.87
C PHE A 129 -15.68 -5.12 2.27
N TRP A 130 -15.20 -4.84 1.07
CA TRP A 130 -15.68 -3.76 0.24
C TRP A 130 -16.51 -4.32 -0.90
N GLU A 131 -17.82 -4.16 -0.84
CA GLU A 131 -18.71 -4.40 -1.98
C GLU A 131 -18.87 -3.11 -2.77
N GLU A 132 -18.51 -3.15 -4.04
CA GLU A 132 -18.82 -2.09 -4.98
C GLU A 132 -20.34 -2.11 -5.19
N GLN A 133 -21.07 -1.26 -4.48
CA GLN A 133 -22.49 -1.03 -4.78
C GLN A 133 -22.57 -0.31 -6.12
N VAL A 134 -22.76 -1.06 -7.20
CA VAL A 134 -23.16 -0.52 -8.48
C VAL A 134 -24.59 -0.01 -8.30
N CYS A 135 -24.73 1.30 -8.12
CA CYS A 135 -26.03 1.94 -8.26
C CYS A 135 -26.46 1.81 -9.72
N ILE A 136 -27.28 0.81 -10.03
CA ILE A 136 -28.03 0.75 -11.29
C ILE A 136 -29.18 1.75 -11.13
N SER A 137 -29.02 2.91 -11.74
CA SER A 137 -30.07 3.90 -11.93
C SER A 137 -30.83 3.61 -13.22
#